data_378b21c55c11275f44a49e6c93a6e1ce
#
_entry.id   378b21c55c11275f44a49e6c93a6e1ce
#
_cell.length_a   1.000
_cell.length_b   1.000
_cell.length_c   1.000
_cell.angle_alpha   90.00
_cell.angle_beta   90.00
_cell.angle_gamma   90.00
#
_symmetry.space_group_name_H-M   'P 1'
#
loop_
_entity.id
_entity.type
_entity.pdbx_description
1 polymer ?
#
loop_
_entity_poly.entity_id
_entity_poly.type
_entity_poly.pdbx_seq_one_letter_code
_entity_poly.pdbx_strand_id
1 'polypeptide(L)'
;MDRQQANEESRQPHPGSRSLRCIWYCGRINEEIRKAVKLGEKSLELRFPPKHYVVLHRDVFREIYLNQGFDVSVAPNFQYIQPTEWIFTISWEDES
;
A
#
# COMPACT_ATOMS: atom_id res chain seq x y z
N MET A 1 6.01 5.71 -27.66
CA MET A 1 6.40 5.53 -27.21
C MET A 1 6.68 5.25 -27.28
N ASP A 2 6.66 5.32 -27.11
CA ASP A 2 7.04 5.10 -26.86
C ASP A 2 7.63 4.44 -26.65
N ARG A 3 8.29 4.36 -26.86
CA ARG A 3 9.07 3.90 -26.37
C ARG A 3 9.65 4.49 -25.57
N GLN A 4 9.78 5.54 -25.68
CA GLN A 4 10.23 6.14 -24.68
C GLN A 4 9.46 5.83 -23.63
N GLN A 5 8.33 5.57 -23.79
CA GLN A 5 7.68 5.14 -22.80
C GLN A 5 8.19 3.91 -22.41
N ALA A 6 8.61 3.05 -23.22
CA ALA A 6 9.25 1.89 -22.76
C ALA A 6 10.43 2.24 -21.95
N ASN A 7 11.14 3.24 -22.34
CA ASN A 7 12.24 3.62 -21.56
C ASN A 7 11.86 4.13 -20.27
N GLU A 8 10.80 4.86 -20.21
CA GLU A 8 10.37 5.35 -18.97
C GLU A 8 9.96 4.25 -18.09
N GLU A 9 9.34 3.24 -18.64
CA GLU A 9 8.97 2.14 -17.85
C GLU A 9 10.14 1.42 -17.31
N SER A 10 11.22 1.34 -18.05
CA SER A 10 12.37 0.65 -17.55
C SER A 10 12.99 1.38 -16.40
N ARG A 11 12.69 2.64 -16.23
CA ARG A 11 13.21 3.39 -15.12
C ARG A 11 12.30 3.31 -13.91
N GLN A 12 11.15 2.65 -14.02
CA GLN A 12 10.25 2.54 -12.91
C GLN A 12 10.82 1.60 -11.88
N PRO A 13 10.84 1.99 -10.64
CA PRO A 13 11.34 1.13 -9.59
C PRO A 13 10.43 -0.06 -9.39
N HIS A 14 9.14 0.09 -9.60
CA HIS A 14 8.19 -0.98 -9.37
C HIS A 14 7.20 -1.03 -10.51
N PRO A 15 7.41 -1.88 -11.47
CA PRO A 15 6.49 -1.96 -12.60
C PRO A 15 5.05 -2.18 -12.16
N GLY A 16 4.83 -2.89 -11.08
CA GLY A 16 3.47 -3.11 -10.62
C GLY A 16 2.74 -1.87 -10.23
N SER A 17 3.46 -0.81 -9.88
CA SER A 17 2.80 0.40 -9.46
C SER A 17 2.10 1.12 -10.60
N ARG A 18 2.35 0.68 -11.84
CA ARG A 18 1.69 1.27 -12.98
C ARG A 18 0.49 0.49 -13.43
N SER A 19 0.19 -0.65 -12.86
CA SER A 19 -0.93 -1.44 -13.33
C SER A 19 -2.23 -0.76 -12.92
N LEU A 20 -3.27 -0.98 -13.71
CA LEU A 20 -4.56 -0.42 -13.36
C LEU A 20 -5.09 -0.99 -12.07
N ARG A 21 -4.77 -2.25 -11.79
CA ARG A 21 -5.20 -2.86 -10.56
C ARG A 21 -4.55 -2.18 -9.36
N CYS A 22 -3.26 -1.87 -9.49
CA CYS A 22 -2.56 -1.19 -8.40
C CYS A 22 -3.19 0.18 -8.17
N ILE A 23 -3.48 0.91 -9.24
CA ILE A 23 -4.08 2.24 -9.13
C ILE A 23 -5.45 2.13 -8.47
N TRP A 24 -6.22 1.11 -8.84
CA TRP A 24 -7.54 0.92 -8.28
C TRP A 24 -7.46 0.69 -6.75
N TYR A 25 -6.54 -0.18 -6.33
CA TYR A 25 -6.41 -0.46 -4.91
C TYR A 25 -5.87 0.75 -4.16
N CYS A 26 -4.97 1.51 -4.76
CA CYS A 26 -4.47 2.72 -4.12
C CYS A 26 -5.63 3.71 -3.94
N GLY A 27 -6.53 3.80 -4.90
CA GLY A 27 -7.69 4.67 -4.77
C GLY A 27 -8.56 4.27 -3.59
N ARG A 28 -8.74 2.95 -3.40
CA ARG A 28 -9.54 2.47 -2.29
C ARG A 28 -8.85 2.75 -0.96
N ILE A 29 -7.55 2.53 -0.89
CA ILE A 29 -6.80 2.80 0.32
C ILE A 29 -6.84 4.29 0.64
N ASN A 30 -6.70 5.12 -0.38
CA ASN A 30 -6.74 6.56 -0.17
C ASN A 30 -8.09 7.01 0.38
N GLU A 31 -9.18 6.36 -0.06
CA GLU A 31 -10.48 6.68 0.48
C GLU A 31 -10.55 6.36 1.96
N GLU A 32 -9.98 5.23 2.36
CA GLU A 32 -10.00 4.85 3.76
C GLU A 32 -9.16 5.81 4.58
N ILE A 33 -8.04 6.28 4.02
CA ILE A 33 -7.22 7.26 4.71
C ILE A 33 -8.02 8.55 4.90
N ARG A 34 -8.72 8.99 3.86
CA ARG A 34 -9.49 10.22 3.98
C ARG A 34 -10.60 10.11 5.03
N LYS A 35 -11.23 8.93 5.11
CA LYS A 35 -12.26 8.73 6.11
C LYS A 35 -11.67 8.78 7.50
N ALA A 36 -10.50 8.17 7.68
CA ALA A 36 -9.85 8.17 8.98
C ALA A 36 -9.44 9.58 9.39
N VAL A 37 -8.94 10.34 8.43
CA VAL A 37 -8.55 11.72 8.72
C VAL A 37 -9.76 12.54 9.16
N LYS A 38 -10.91 12.34 8.52
CA LYS A 38 -12.10 13.07 8.90
C LYS A 38 -12.55 12.71 10.29
N LEU A 39 -12.26 11.51 10.75
CA LEU A 39 -12.62 11.08 12.07
C LEU A 39 -11.59 11.49 13.13
N GLY A 40 -10.55 12.17 12.70
CA GLY A 40 -9.51 12.60 13.63
C GLY A 40 -8.48 11.54 13.96
N GLU A 41 -8.47 10.45 13.21
CA GLU A 41 -7.50 9.39 13.45
C GLU A 41 -6.14 9.78 12.95
N LYS A 42 -5.12 9.17 13.50
CA LYS A 42 -3.75 9.42 13.07
C LYS A 42 -3.15 8.24 12.34
N SER A 43 -3.87 7.17 12.23
CA SER A 43 -3.39 6.00 11.54
C SER A 43 -4.57 5.16 11.06
N LEU A 44 -4.28 4.24 10.19
CA LEU A 44 -5.29 3.37 9.61
C LEU A 44 -4.73 1.96 9.57
N GLU A 45 -5.53 1.00 9.97
CA GLU A 45 -5.13 -0.38 9.93
C GLU A 45 -6.00 -1.11 8.93
N LEU A 46 -5.39 -1.78 7.96
CA LEU A 46 -6.12 -2.53 6.95
C LEU A 46 -5.70 -3.98 7.03
N ARG A 47 -6.65 -4.89 6.95
CA ARG A 47 -6.38 -6.31 7.04
C ARG A 47 -6.80 -6.99 5.75
N PHE A 48 -5.95 -7.84 5.25
CA PHE A 48 -6.19 -8.53 3.98
C PHE A 48 -5.88 -10.01 4.11
N PRO A 49 -6.63 -10.85 3.42
CA PRO A 49 -6.30 -12.29 3.41
C PRO A 49 -4.94 -12.52 2.76
N PRO A 50 -4.28 -13.63 3.05
CA PRO A 50 -2.91 -13.84 2.57
C PRO A 50 -2.74 -13.82 1.06
N LYS A 51 -3.77 -14.15 0.30
CA LYS A 51 -3.66 -14.18 -1.14
C LYS A 51 -4.21 -12.95 -1.83
N HIS A 52 -4.53 -11.93 -1.05
CA HIS A 52 -5.07 -10.71 -1.63
C HIS A 52 -4.01 -10.02 -2.49
N TYR A 53 -4.46 -9.33 -3.52
CA TYR A 53 -3.55 -8.65 -4.44
C TYR A 53 -2.59 -7.70 -3.71
N VAL A 54 -3.11 -6.95 -2.75
CA VAL A 54 -2.29 -5.99 -2.00
C VAL A 54 -1.19 -6.72 -1.23
N VAL A 55 -1.49 -7.90 -0.70
CA VAL A 55 -0.51 -8.66 0.05
C VAL A 55 0.54 -9.24 -0.89
N LEU A 56 0.13 -9.71 -2.06
CA LEU A 56 1.08 -10.25 -3.00
C LEU A 56 2.03 -9.19 -3.55
N HIS A 57 1.59 -7.95 -3.53
CA HIS A 57 2.41 -6.83 -4.00
C HIS A 57 2.70 -5.86 -2.84
N ARG A 58 2.81 -6.38 -1.63
CA ARG A 58 2.91 -5.54 -0.45
C ARG A 58 4.09 -4.59 -0.47
N ASP A 59 5.20 -5.02 -1.05
CA ASP A 59 6.36 -4.15 -1.08
C ASP A 59 6.09 -2.93 -1.96
N VAL A 60 5.35 -3.12 -3.05
CA VAL A 60 5.03 -2.02 -3.95
C VAL A 60 4.13 -1.02 -3.23
N PHE A 61 3.07 -1.52 -2.57
CA PHE A 61 2.16 -0.62 -1.87
C PHE A 61 2.86 0.09 -0.72
N ARG A 62 3.69 -0.63 0.01
CA ARG A 62 4.41 -0.03 1.10
C ARG A 62 5.27 1.12 0.61
N GLU A 63 5.99 0.90 -0.50
CA GLU A 63 6.86 1.93 -1.00
C GLU A 63 6.10 3.13 -1.55
N ILE A 64 4.95 2.89 -2.19
CA ILE A 64 4.15 3.99 -2.69
C ILE A 64 3.78 4.94 -1.56
N TYR A 65 3.35 4.40 -0.43
CA TYR A 65 2.91 5.25 0.66
C TYR A 65 4.08 5.82 1.47
N LEU A 66 5.19 5.09 1.56
CA LEU A 66 6.37 5.66 2.18
C LEU A 66 6.86 6.86 1.39
N ASN A 67 6.80 6.77 0.05
CA ASN A 67 7.25 7.88 -0.78
C ASN A 67 6.33 9.09 -0.67
N GLN A 68 5.12 8.90 -0.20
CA GLN A 68 4.21 10.02 0.00
C GLN A 68 4.33 10.59 1.41
N GLY A 69 5.23 10.08 2.20
CA GLY A 69 5.46 10.63 3.54
C GLY A 69 4.74 9.92 4.66
N PHE A 70 4.05 8.80 4.36
CA PHE A 70 3.39 8.05 5.41
C PHE A 70 4.36 7.05 6.01
N ASP A 71 4.11 6.66 7.24
CA ASP A 71 4.81 5.54 7.84
C ASP A 71 3.97 4.32 7.53
N VAL A 72 4.59 3.24 7.10
CA VAL A 72 3.86 2.04 6.72
C VAL A 72 4.49 0.83 7.38
N SER A 73 3.66 0.02 8.01
CA SER A 73 4.09 -1.21 8.63
C SER A 73 3.28 -2.33 8.04
N VAL A 74 3.92 -3.41 7.63
CA VAL A 74 3.25 -4.54 7.04
C VAL A 74 3.70 -5.78 7.80
N ALA A 75 2.77 -6.52 8.36
CA ALA A 75 3.12 -7.69 9.16
C ALA A 75 2.05 -8.76 9.03
N PRO A 76 2.44 -10.01 9.07
CA PRO A 76 1.46 -11.08 9.04
C PRO A 76 0.90 -11.32 10.43
N ASN A 77 -0.34 -11.79 10.47
CA ASN A 77 -0.95 -12.21 11.71
C ASN A 77 -1.05 -13.73 11.59
N PHE A 78 -0.39 -14.45 12.48
CA PHE A 78 -0.35 -15.89 12.39
C PHE A 78 -1.35 -16.54 13.30
N GLN A 79 -1.88 -17.68 12.83
CA GLN A 79 -2.62 -18.54 13.69
C GLN A 79 -1.91 -19.87 13.50
N TYR A 80 -1.31 -20.37 14.54
CA TYR A 80 -0.44 -21.54 14.49
C TYR A 80 0.79 -21.20 13.63
N ILE A 81 1.03 -21.95 12.56
CA ILE A 81 2.24 -21.72 11.78
C ILE A 81 1.94 -21.07 10.45
N GLN A 82 0.69 -20.72 10.17
CA GLN A 82 0.37 -20.12 8.90
C GLN A 82 -0.23 -18.74 9.09
N PRO A 83 0.09 -17.81 8.22
CA PRO A 83 -0.52 -16.50 8.31
C PRO A 83 -1.99 -16.57 7.91
N THR A 84 -2.86 -15.98 8.71
CA THR A 84 -4.28 -15.93 8.41
C THR A 84 -4.68 -14.61 7.80
N GLU A 85 -3.86 -13.59 7.97
CA GLU A 85 -4.12 -12.29 7.38
C GLU A 85 -2.87 -11.46 7.44
N TRP A 86 -2.83 -10.39 6.67
CA TRP A 86 -1.72 -9.45 6.70
C TRP A 86 -2.29 -8.11 7.08
N ILE A 87 -1.60 -7.40 7.93
CA ILE A 87 -2.04 -6.13 8.47
C ILE A 87 -1.14 -5.03 7.96
N PHE A 88 -1.76 -4.06 7.28
CA PHE A 88 -1.05 -2.86 6.83
C PHE A 88 -1.45 -1.75 7.77
N THR A 89 -0.49 -1.12 8.39
CA THR A 89 -0.75 0.02 9.25
C THR A 89 -0.11 1.23 8.59
N ILE A 90 -0.92 2.21 8.24
CA ILE A 90 -0.45 3.42 7.59
C ILE A 90 -0.68 4.55 8.56
N SER A 91 0.36 5.29 8.86
CA SER A 91 0.28 6.34 9.87
C SER A 91 0.75 7.65 9.29
N TRP A 92 0.10 8.73 9.69
CA TRP A 92 0.49 10.05 9.22
C TRP A 92 0.62 11.02 10.39
N GLU A 93 0.81 10.46 11.58
CA GLU A 93 0.95 11.30 12.74
C GLU A 93 2.21 12.11 12.67
N ASP A 94 2.07 13.40 12.94
CA ASP A 94 3.20 14.28 12.87
C ASP A 94 3.83 14.35 14.21
N GLU A 95 5.12 14.23 14.25
CA GLU A 95 5.78 14.24 15.45
C GLU A 95 5.90 15.50 16.09
N SER A 96 5.78 16.54 15.44
CA SER A 96 6.03 17.88 15.96
C SER A 96 5.53 18.21 17.31
#